data_429710edbddb1c4c1251065a43611741
#
_entry.id   429710edbddb1c4c1251065a43611741
#
_cell.length_a   1.000
_cell.length_b   1.000
_cell.length_c   1.000
_cell.angle_alpha   90.00
_cell.angle_beta   90.00
_cell.angle_gamma   90.00
#
_symmetry.space_group_name_H-M   'P 1'
#
loop_
_entity.id
_entity.type
_entity.pdbx_description
1 polymer ?
#
loop_
_entity_poly.entity_id
_entity_poly.type
_entity_poly.pdbx_seq_one_letter_code
_entity_poly.pdbx_strand_id
1 'polypeptide(L)'
;MDRLRAFRYFAMLAQTLNFSETANRFGVPSSSVSRRIKDLEADLGAALFIRTTRSVSLTELGKVYLSEIKTALQSIDLADEIGSGVPSQVKTVISKFPGMM
;
A
#
# COMPACT_ATOMS: atom_id res chain seq x y z
N MET A 1 9.07 6.19 -9.90
CA MET A 1 8.12 6.29 -8.75
C MET A 1 8.39 5.17 -7.77
N ASP A 2 8.31 5.45 -6.50
CA ASP A 2 8.37 4.41 -5.46
C ASP A 2 7.00 3.72 -5.38
N ARG A 3 6.89 2.55 -5.99
CA ARG A 3 5.61 1.86 -6.08
C ARG A 3 5.12 1.33 -4.74
N LEU A 4 6.03 0.86 -3.88
CA LEU A 4 5.63 0.38 -2.56
C LEU A 4 5.04 1.50 -1.73
N ARG A 5 5.66 2.68 -1.76
CA ARG A 5 5.11 3.85 -1.07
C ARG A 5 3.76 4.25 -1.65
N ALA A 6 3.64 4.20 -2.97
CA ALA A 6 2.36 4.49 -3.63
C ALA A 6 1.27 3.53 -3.18
N PHE A 7 1.58 2.25 -3.06
CA PHE A 7 0.62 1.23 -2.59
C PHE A 7 0.21 1.49 -1.15
N ARG A 8 1.15 1.87 -0.29
CA ARG A 8 0.84 2.17 1.11
C ARG A 8 -0.04 3.42 1.23
N TYR A 9 0.26 4.44 0.45
CA TYR A 9 -0.59 5.64 0.42
C TYR A 9 -1.99 5.30 -0.10
N PHE A 10 -2.06 4.50 -1.15
CA PHE A 10 -3.34 4.07 -1.72
C PHE A 10 -4.18 3.31 -0.69
N ALA A 11 -3.60 2.32 -0.02
CA ALA A 11 -4.32 1.52 0.96
C ALA A 11 -4.82 2.38 2.14
N MET A 12 -4.00 3.31 2.61
CA MET A 12 -4.40 4.20 3.70
C MET A 12 -5.48 5.18 3.25
N LEU A 13 -5.34 5.76 2.06
CA LEU A 13 -6.35 6.68 1.53
C LEU A 13 -7.69 5.96 1.32
N ALA A 14 -7.67 4.71 0.87
CA ALA A 14 -8.87 3.91 0.73
C ALA A 14 -9.59 3.71 2.07
N GLN A 15 -8.83 3.65 3.16
CA GLN A 15 -9.38 3.49 4.50
C GLN A 15 -9.92 4.80 5.05
N THR A 16 -9.16 5.90 4.92
CA THR A 16 -9.53 7.19 5.50
C THR A 16 -10.48 7.99 4.62
N LEU A 17 -10.35 7.84 3.31
CA LEU A 17 -11.02 8.66 2.29
C LEU A 17 -10.80 10.16 2.52
N ASN A 18 -9.62 10.49 3.05
CA ASN A 18 -9.25 11.85 3.41
C ASN A 18 -7.75 12.04 3.18
N PHE A 19 -7.40 12.93 2.26
CA PHE A 19 -6.00 13.17 1.90
C PHE A 19 -5.20 13.74 3.06
N SER A 20 -5.76 14.68 3.81
CA SER A 20 -5.07 15.31 4.94
C SER A 20 -4.80 14.29 6.06
N GLU A 21 -5.77 13.46 6.37
CA GLU A 21 -5.60 12.42 7.40
C GLU A 21 -4.56 11.40 6.97
N THR A 22 -4.61 10.97 5.71
CA THR A 22 -3.62 10.04 5.17
C THR A 22 -2.23 10.64 5.26
N ALA A 23 -2.06 11.89 4.84
CA ALA A 23 -0.78 12.58 4.89
C ALA A 23 -0.25 12.68 6.32
N ASN A 24 -1.12 12.99 7.28
CA ASN A 24 -0.74 13.07 8.68
C ASN A 24 -0.19 11.75 9.20
N ARG A 25 -0.79 10.65 8.82
CA ARG A 25 -0.34 9.31 9.26
C ARG A 25 1.04 8.96 8.72
N PHE A 26 1.41 9.50 7.57
CA PHE A 26 2.74 9.27 6.99
C PHE A 26 3.72 10.40 7.27
N GLY A 27 3.29 11.46 7.94
CA GLY A 27 4.14 12.60 8.23
C GLY A 27 4.59 13.37 7.00
N VAL A 28 3.73 13.48 6.00
CA VAL A 28 4.04 14.15 4.72
C VAL A 28 2.96 15.17 4.38
N PRO A 29 3.24 16.13 3.48
CA PRO A 29 2.20 17.04 3.00
C PRO A 29 1.14 16.29 2.19
N SER A 30 -0.10 16.80 2.21
CA SER A 30 -1.20 16.23 1.41
C SER A 30 -0.88 16.16 -0.07
N SER A 31 -0.12 17.14 -0.58
CA SER A 31 0.30 17.17 -1.97
C SER A 31 1.15 15.97 -2.36
N SER A 32 1.94 15.45 -1.43
CA SER A 32 2.76 14.24 -1.65
C SER A 32 1.88 13.02 -1.87
N VAL A 33 0.85 12.86 -1.05
CA VAL A 33 -0.11 11.75 -1.20
C VAL A 33 -0.85 11.90 -2.53
N SER A 34 -1.37 13.09 -2.81
CA SER A 34 -2.12 13.34 -4.04
C SER A 34 -1.29 13.05 -5.29
N ARG A 35 -0.02 13.46 -5.30
CA ARG A 35 0.88 13.21 -6.43
C ARG A 35 1.13 11.72 -6.63
N ARG A 36 1.39 10.99 -5.54
CA ARG A 36 1.62 9.54 -5.62
C ARG A 36 0.42 8.80 -6.19
N ILE A 37 -0.76 9.18 -5.74
CA ILE A 37 -1.99 8.54 -6.22
C ILE A 37 -2.18 8.82 -7.71
N LYS A 38 -1.95 10.06 -8.14
CA LYS A 38 -2.05 10.42 -9.56
C LYS A 38 -1.03 9.65 -10.40
N ASP A 39 0.19 9.50 -9.91
CA ASP A 39 1.21 8.73 -10.61
C ASP A 39 0.80 7.27 -10.74
N LEU A 40 0.24 6.70 -9.66
CA LEU A 40 -0.24 5.31 -9.68
C LEU A 40 -1.38 5.14 -10.69
N GLU A 41 -2.34 6.06 -10.69
CA GLU A 41 -3.45 6.03 -11.64
C GLU A 41 -2.95 6.18 -13.09
N ALA A 42 -1.95 7.04 -13.30
CA ALA A 42 -1.35 7.20 -14.62
C ALA A 42 -0.67 5.92 -15.10
N ASP A 43 0.05 5.24 -14.22
CA ASP A 43 0.69 3.96 -14.54
C ASP A 43 -0.34 2.89 -14.89
N LEU A 44 -1.47 2.87 -14.21
CA LEU A 44 -2.54 1.91 -14.46
C LEU A 44 -3.39 2.28 -15.68
N GLY A 45 -3.38 3.55 -16.05
CA GLY A 45 -4.24 4.06 -17.11
C GLY A 45 -5.71 4.14 -16.72
N ALA A 46 -6.00 4.26 -15.41
CA ALA A 46 -7.38 4.27 -14.91
C ALA A 46 -7.42 4.95 -13.54
N ALA A 47 -8.59 5.51 -13.21
CA ALA A 47 -8.82 6.14 -11.92
C ALA A 47 -9.12 5.09 -10.84
N LEU A 48 -8.52 5.27 -9.69
CA LEU A 48 -8.79 4.45 -8.50
C LEU A 48 -9.75 5.15 -7.55
N PHE A 49 -9.81 6.47 -7.60
CA PHE A 49 -10.68 7.28 -6.76
C PHE A 49 -11.53 8.22 -7.60
N ILE A 50 -12.74 8.47 -7.10
CA ILE A 50 -13.62 9.53 -7.60
C ILE A 50 -13.46 10.68 -6.62
N ARG A 51 -13.02 11.84 -7.12
CA ARG A 51 -12.78 13.02 -6.30
C ARG A 51 -13.76 14.12 -6.67
N THR A 52 -14.43 14.66 -5.67
CA THR A 52 -15.22 15.88 -5.82
C THR A 52 -14.67 16.91 -4.83
N THR A 53 -15.22 18.11 -4.87
CA THR A 53 -14.80 19.14 -3.90
C THR A 53 -15.16 18.76 -2.46
N ARG A 54 -16.05 17.79 -2.28
CA ARG A 54 -16.58 17.43 -0.95
C ARG A 54 -16.23 16.02 -0.52
N SER A 55 -15.84 15.15 -1.45
CA SER A 55 -15.70 13.74 -1.09
C SER A 55 -14.64 13.04 -1.94
N VAL A 56 -14.18 11.93 -1.40
CA VAL A 56 -13.30 10.98 -2.07
C VAL A 56 -13.93 9.61 -1.88
N SER A 57 -14.02 8.85 -2.95
CA SER A 57 -14.53 7.47 -2.87
C SER A 57 -13.77 6.60 -3.86
N LEU A 58 -13.82 5.29 -3.67
CA LEU A 58 -13.18 4.34 -4.58
C LEU A 58 -14.03 4.13 -5.83
N THR A 59 -13.37 4.01 -6.98
CA THR A 59 -14.02 3.48 -8.19
C THR A 59 -14.20 1.97 -8.02
N GLU A 60 -14.98 1.35 -8.92
CA GLU A 60 -15.08 -0.12 -8.91
C GLU A 60 -13.71 -0.77 -9.10
N LEU A 61 -12.90 -0.24 -10.01
CA LEU A 61 -11.53 -0.71 -10.18
C LEU A 61 -10.73 -0.52 -8.89
N GLY A 62 -10.89 0.62 -8.22
CA GLY A 62 -10.21 0.89 -6.96
C GLY A 62 -10.52 -0.15 -5.90
N LYS A 63 -11.76 -0.62 -5.82
CA LYS A 63 -12.15 -1.66 -4.86
C LYS A 63 -11.46 -2.98 -5.14
N VAL A 64 -11.43 -3.40 -6.40
CA VAL A 64 -10.75 -4.63 -6.82
C VAL A 64 -9.24 -4.52 -6.57
N TYR A 65 -8.67 -3.39 -6.97
CA TYR A 65 -7.25 -3.14 -6.81
C TYR A 65 -6.84 -3.15 -5.33
N LEU A 66 -7.68 -2.55 -4.47
CA LEU A 66 -7.43 -2.51 -3.02
C LEU A 66 -7.31 -3.91 -2.43
N SER A 67 -8.18 -4.82 -2.83
CA SER A 67 -8.15 -6.20 -2.34
C SER A 67 -6.78 -6.84 -2.61
N GLU A 68 -6.28 -6.69 -3.82
CA GLU A 68 -4.97 -7.24 -4.20
C GLU A 68 -3.82 -6.54 -3.49
N ILE A 69 -3.88 -5.22 -3.40
CA ILE A 69 -2.81 -4.44 -2.75
C ILE A 69 -2.73 -4.77 -1.25
N LYS A 70 -3.87 -4.93 -0.59
CA LYS A 70 -3.87 -5.30 0.83
C LYS A 70 -3.18 -6.63 1.05
N THR A 71 -3.47 -7.61 0.23
CA THR A 71 -2.83 -8.93 0.30
C THR A 71 -1.32 -8.81 0.08
N ALA A 72 -0.91 -8.05 -0.92
CA ALA A 72 0.51 -7.84 -1.21
C ALA A 72 1.24 -7.15 -0.05
N LEU A 73 0.63 -6.12 0.53
CA LEU A 73 1.24 -5.39 1.65
C LEU A 73 1.35 -6.28 2.89
N GLN A 74 0.36 -7.13 3.15
CA GLN A 74 0.44 -8.09 4.25
C GLN A 74 1.60 -9.05 4.08
N SER A 75 1.83 -9.52 2.86
CA SER A 75 2.96 -10.41 2.56
C SER A 75 4.29 -9.71 2.76
N ILE A 76 4.40 -8.45 2.35
CA ILE A 76 5.60 -7.65 2.53
C ILE A 76 5.87 -7.42 4.02
N ASP A 77 4.84 -7.07 4.79
CA ASP A 77 4.98 -6.84 6.23
C ASP A 77 5.42 -8.10 6.95
N LEU A 78 4.89 -9.25 6.56
CA LEU A 78 5.31 -10.53 7.11
C LEU A 78 6.78 -10.81 6.78
N ALA A 79 7.20 -10.55 5.56
CA ALA A 79 8.61 -10.73 5.16
C ALA A 79 9.53 -9.81 5.97
N ASP A 80 9.11 -8.57 6.23
CA ASP A 80 9.87 -7.63 7.04
C ASP A 80 10.01 -8.13 8.49
N GLU A 81 8.96 -8.68 9.06
CA GLU A 81 9.01 -9.27 10.39
C GLU A 81 10.01 -10.43 10.45
N ILE A 82 9.99 -11.30 9.47
CA ILE A 82 10.94 -12.41 9.39
C ILE A 82 12.36 -11.90 9.31
N GLY A 83 12.59 -10.85 8.53
CA GLY A 83 13.91 -10.25 8.38
C GLY A 83 14.39 -9.48 9.59
N SER A 84 13.48 -8.96 10.42
CA SER A 84 13.78 -8.03 11.52
C SER A 84 13.98 -8.70 12.87
N GLY A 85 13.98 -9.99 12.95
CA GLY A 85 14.30 -10.63 14.22
C GLY A 85 13.18 -11.40 14.86
N VAL A 86 12.31 -12.00 14.07
CA VAL A 86 11.39 -12.99 14.60
C VAL A 86 12.17 -14.14 15.23
N PRO A 87 11.53 -14.94 16.09
CA PRO A 87 12.22 -16.01 16.80
C PRO A 87 13.06 -16.91 15.88
N SER A 88 14.22 -17.31 16.37
CA SER A 88 15.18 -18.08 15.59
C SER A 88 14.60 -19.40 15.06
N GLN A 89 13.63 -19.99 15.76
CA GLN A 89 13.01 -21.22 15.26
C GLN A 89 12.27 -20.97 13.94
N VAL A 90 11.72 -19.79 13.73
CA VAL A 90 11.08 -19.45 12.45
C VAL A 90 12.14 -19.37 11.36
N LYS A 91 13.26 -18.71 11.63
CA LYS A 91 14.37 -18.63 10.69
C LYS A 91 14.92 -20.03 10.36
N THR A 92 15.00 -20.88 11.35
CA THR A 92 15.45 -22.26 11.17
C THR A 92 14.51 -23.02 10.24
N VAL A 93 13.20 -22.86 10.41
CA VAL A 93 12.21 -23.50 9.55
C VAL A 93 12.42 -23.07 8.10
N ILE A 94 12.60 -21.76 7.87
CA ILE A 94 12.80 -21.22 6.53
C ILE A 94 14.09 -21.80 5.91
N SER A 95 15.17 -21.90 6.67
CA SER A 95 16.43 -22.41 6.15
C SER A 95 16.39 -23.91 5.84
N LYS A 96 15.37 -24.62 6.31
CA LYS A 96 15.20 -26.04 6.00
C LYS A 96 14.62 -26.30 4.62
N PHE A 97 14.25 -25.27 3.89
CA PHE A 97 13.71 -25.41 2.55
C PHE A 97 14.76 -25.03 1.52
N PRO A 98 15.66 -25.97 1.15
CA PRO A 98 16.79 -25.63 0.30
C PRO A 98 16.39 -25.11 -1.07
N GLY A 99 15.21 -25.50 -1.56
CA GLY A 99 14.72 -24.97 -2.81
C GLY A 99 14.36 -23.48 -2.78
N MET A 100 14.31 -22.89 -1.60
CA MET A 100 14.01 -21.48 -1.41
C MET A 100 15.27 -20.63 -1.23
N MET A 101 16.39 -21.25 -1.23
CA MET A 101 17.67 -20.60 -0.97
C MET A 101 18.36 -20.18 -2.25
#